data_e48534497f160b008c4f7b461049cc59
#
_entry.id   e48534497f160b008c4f7b461049cc59
#
_cell.length_a   1.000
_cell.length_b   1.000
_cell.length_c   1.000
_cell.angle_alpha   90.00
_cell.angle_beta   90.00
_cell.angle_gamma   90.00
#
_symmetry.space_group_name_H-M   'P 1'
#
loop_
_entity.id
_entity.type
_entity.pdbx_description
1 polymer ?
#
loop_
_entity_poly.entity_id
_entity_poly.type
_entity_poly.pdbx_seq_one_letter_code
_entity_poly.pdbx_strand_id
1 'polypeptide(L)'
;MHQTFTIAEIHTENYRTKTFIFDKPLPDAQPGQYVMAWLPDVGEKPFSIAGGDPLALMVVAVGPFSEALHRLNVGDRVWVRGPLGQGFVLQGQHHLLVGGGYGVAPLLFLARTIVAAGHTVDVCIGARTAEDVLLAEAFTSTDSTDQTDNPLKSIQSVDKLHITTEDGTLGERGLVTQAVEAAIAARHPDCVYACGPVPMLTALARLCQAHGLLHQFSWEAHLRCGLGICGSCELDAATRQAANIPAGWLVCKDGPVRIMNQES
;
A
#
# COMPACT_ATOMS: atom_id res chain seq x y z
N MET A 1 6.39 -6.35 -21.49
CA MET A 1 7.72 -7.01 -21.58
C MET A 1 8.39 -6.90 -20.23
N HIS A 2 9.14 -7.91 -19.77
CA HIS A 2 9.91 -7.81 -18.52
C HIS A 2 11.12 -6.89 -18.72
N GLN A 3 11.39 -6.08 -17.71
CA GLN A 3 12.62 -5.31 -17.55
C GLN A 3 13.45 -5.95 -16.43
N THR A 4 14.77 -5.93 -16.57
CA THR A 4 15.69 -6.42 -15.54
C THR A 4 16.03 -5.29 -14.59
N PHE A 5 15.89 -5.53 -13.28
CA PHE A 5 16.28 -4.64 -12.21
C PHE A 5 17.33 -5.33 -11.34
N THR A 6 18.34 -4.58 -10.90
CA THR A 6 19.36 -5.05 -9.95
C THR A 6 19.04 -4.53 -8.56
N ILE A 7 19.13 -5.38 -7.55
CA ILE A 7 18.93 -4.95 -6.16
C ILE A 7 20.10 -4.06 -5.75
N ALA A 8 19.80 -2.80 -5.44
CA ALA A 8 20.79 -1.82 -4.97
C ALA A 8 20.90 -1.82 -3.44
N GLU A 9 19.76 -1.95 -2.73
CA GLU A 9 19.71 -1.96 -1.27
C GLU A 9 18.64 -2.94 -0.78
N ILE A 10 18.85 -3.46 0.44
CA ILE A 10 17.88 -4.30 1.15
C ILE A 10 17.75 -3.78 2.58
N HIS A 11 16.54 -3.40 2.98
CA HIS A 11 16.21 -3.01 4.35
C HIS A 11 15.38 -4.09 5.01
N THR A 12 15.74 -4.47 6.24
CA THR A 12 14.94 -5.39 7.06
C THR A 12 13.98 -4.57 7.92
N GLU A 13 12.71 -4.65 7.63
CA GLU A 13 11.67 -3.88 8.33
C GLU A 13 11.25 -4.57 9.64
N ASN A 14 11.10 -5.89 9.60
CA ASN A 14 10.85 -6.73 10.77
C ASN A 14 11.28 -8.18 10.53
N TYR A 15 10.90 -9.09 11.42
CA TYR A 15 11.28 -10.51 11.41
C TYR A 15 10.91 -11.27 10.11
N ARG A 16 9.97 -10.77 9.30
CA ARG A 16 9.50 -11.42 8.08
C ARG A 16 9.34 -10.49 6.88
N THR A 17 9.69 -9.19 7.03
CA THR A 17 9.47 -8.18 5.99
C THR A 17 10.77 -7.52 5.61
N LYS A 18 11.05 -7.47 4.31
CA LYS A 18 12.17 -6.73 3.74
C LYS A 18 11.68 -5.78 2.67
N THR A 19 12.35 -4.63 2.54
CA THR A 19 12.20 -3.73 1.41
C THR A 19 13.41 -3.84 0.51
N PHE A 20 13.14 -4.04 -0.77
CA PHE A 20 14.13 -4.10 -1.84
C PHE A 20 14.07 -2.80 -2.63
N ILE A 21 15.20 -2.09 -2.71
CA ILE A 21 15.39 -0.91 -3.53
C ILE A 21 16.24 -1.31 -4.73
N PHE A 22 15.82 -0.91 -5.92
CA PHE A 22 16.45 -1.30 -7.16
C PHE A 22 17.32 -0.18 -7.75
N ASP A 23 18.16 -0.53 -8.72
CA ASP A 23 19.19 0.32 -9.34
C ASP A 23 18.65 1.44 -10.24
N LYS A 24 17.34 1.48 -10.52
CA LYS A 24 16.75 2.42 -11.46
C LYS A 24 15.27 2.67 -11.21
N PRO A 25 14.71 3.77 -11.75
CA PRO A 25 13.28 4.03 -11.67
C PRO A 25 12.45 3.03 -12.49
N LEU A 26 11.18 2.88 -12.10
CA LEU A 26 10.12 2.33 -12.94
C LEU A 26 9.32 3.52 -13.50
N PRO A 27 9.53 3.90 -14.78
CA PRO A 27 8.87 5.06 -15.36
C PRO A 27 7.33 4.98 -15.26
N ASP A 28 6.69 6.12 -15.04
CA ASP A 28 5.23 6.29 -14.95
C ASP A 28 4.56 5.52 -13.80
N ALA A 29 5.35 5.00 -12.85
CA ALA A 29 4.81 4.35 -11.66
C ALA A 29 4.02 5.33 -10.79
N GLN A 30 2.80 4.95 -10.41
CA GLN A 30 1.91 5.73 -9.56
C GLN A 30 1.60 4.99 -8.25
N PRO A 31 1.37 5.71 -7.13
CA PRO A 31 0.93 5.10 -5.89
C PRO A 31 -0.34 4.26 -6.09
N GLY A 32 -0.37 3.08 -5.48
CA GLY A 32 -1.49 2.14 -5.61
C GLY A 32 -1.34 1.14 -6.76
N GLN A 33 -0.47 1.38 -7.72
CA GLN A 33 -0.13 0.39 -8.75
C GLN A 33 0.77 -0.72 -8.20
N TYR A 34 0.89 -1.80 -8.98
CA TYR A 34 1.71 -2.95 -8.65
C TYR A 34 2.60 -3.37 -9.84
N VAL A 35 3.54 -4.24 -9.55
CA VAL A 35 4.35 -4.95 -10.55
C VAL A 35 4.18 -6.44 -10.42
N MET A 36 4.46 -7.17 -11.50
CA MET A 36 4.70 -8.61 -11.44
C MET A 36 6.21 -8.83 -11.43
N ALA A 37 6.73 -9.33 -10.32
CA ALA A 37 8.14 -9.71 -10.19
C ALA A 37 8.30 -11.18 -10.52
N TRP A 38 9.27 -11.50 -11.38
CA TRP A 38 9.57 -12.84 -11.84
C TRP A 38 11.00 -13.24 -11.43
N LEU A 39 11.13 -14.45 -10.91
CA LEU A 39 12.40 -15.11 -10.65
C LEU A 39 12.48 -16.40 -11.47
N PRO A 40 13.58 -16.65 -12.22
CA PRO A 40 13.79 -17.90 -12.93
C PRO A 40 13.59 -19.11 -12.01
N ASP A 41 12.95 -20.15 -12.54
CA ASP A 41 12.68 -21.43 -11.87
C ASP A 41 11.79 -21.35 -10.62
N VAL A 42 11.38 -20.15 -10.18
CA VAL A 42 10.51 -19.93 -9.01
C VAL A 42 9.09 -19.49 -9.40
N GLY A 43 8.99 -18.58 -10.40
CA GLY A 43 7.71 -18.10 -10.91
C GLY A 43 7.56 -16.59 -10.86
N GLU A 44 6.30 -16.11 -10.92
CA GLU A 44 5.96 -14.68 -10.97
C GLU A 44 4.90 -14.35 -9.91
N LYS A 45 5.08 -13.23 -9.18
CA LYS A 45 4.13 -12.76 -8.15
C LYS A 45 3.95 -11.25 -8.19
N PRO A 46 2.75 -10.75 -7.79
CA PRO A 46 2.46 -9.33 -7.71
C PRO A 46 3.05 -8.72 -6.43
N PHE A 47 3.53 -7.48 -6.56
CA PHE A 47 3.94 -6.64 -5.42
C PHE A 47 3.51 -5.21 -5.66
N SER A 48 2.91 -4.59 -4.64
CA SER A 48 2.59 -3.16 -4.65
C SER A 48 3.88 -2.33 -4.74
N ILE A 49 3.83 -1.25 -5.49
CA ILE A 49 4.96 -0.31 -5.62
C ILE A 49 5.01 0.56 -4.35
N ALA A 50 6.12 0.48 -3.61
CA ALA A 50 6.39 1.30 -2.42
C ALA A 50 7.11 2.61 -2.76
N GLY A 51 7.75 2.68 -3.92
CA GLY A 51 8.39 3.85 -4.51
C GLY A 51 8.69 3.60 -5.97
N GLY A 52 8.60 4.64 -6.81
CA GLY A 52 8.78 4.53 -8.26
C GLY A 52 10.17 4.94 -8.74
N ASP A 53 10.85 5.81 -7.99
CA ASP A 53 12.17 6.34 -8.34
C ASP A 53 13.07 6.49 -7.11
N PRO A 54 14.03 5.57 -6.94
CA PRO A 54 14.14 4.27 -7.60
C PRO A 54 12.95 3.34 -7.27
N LEU A 55 12.77 2.27 -8.07
CA LEU A 55 11.76 1.26 -7.77
C LEU A 55 12.02 0.64 -6.40
N ALA A 56 10.99 0.61 -5.55
CA ALA A 56 11.03 -0.06 -4.25
C ALA A 56 9.85 -1.00 -4.08
N LEU A 57 10.11 -2.19 -3.55
CA LEU A 57 9.11 -3.22 -3.26
C LEU A 57 9.27 -3.70 -1.81
N MET A 58 8.21 -3.60 -1.01
CA MET A 58 8.17 -4.24 0.31
C MET A 58 7.60 -5.65 0.17
N VAL A 59 8.31 -6.63 0.71
CA VAL A 59 8.03 -8.05 0.56
C VAL A 59 7.94 -8.74 1.90
N VAL A 60 6.80 -9.34 2.19
CA VAL A 60 6.59 -10.21 3.36
C VAL A 60 6.88 -11.65 2.97
N ALA A 61 7.67 -12.37 3.75
CA ALA A 61 7.94 -13.79 3.56
C ALA A 61 6.71 -14.61 3.97
N VAL A 62 5.88 -14.98 2.99
CA VAL A 62 4.62 -15.73 3.20
C VAL A 62 4.52 -17.02 2.38
N GLY A 63 5.55 -17.33 1.60
CA GLY A 63 5.54 -18.53 0.78
C GLY A 63 6.75 -18.64 -0.15
N PRO A 64 6.85 -19.70 -0.96
CA PRO A 64 8.08 -20.08 -1.66
C PRO A 64 8.69 -18.96 -2.52
N PHE A 65 7.86 -18.16 -3.20
CA PHE A 65 8.36 -17.06 -4.03
C PHE A 65 8.96 -15.92 -3.18
N SER A 66 8.23 -15.43 -2.18
CA SER A 66 8.70 -14.35 -1.31
C SER A 66 9.90 -14.78 -0.47
N GLU A 67 9.96 -16.05 -0.05
CA GLU A 67 11.14 -16.62 0.60
C GLU A 67 12.34 -16.70 -0.34
N ALA A 68 12.13 -17.06 -1.62
CA ALA A 68 13.20 -17.04 -2.62
C ALA A 68 13.73 -15.61 -2.84
N LEU A 69 12.82 -14.61 -2.92
CA LEU A 69 13.19 -13.22 -3.05
C LEU A 69 13.99 -12.74 -1.80
N HIS A 70 13.58 -13.16 -0.60
CA HIS A 70 14.29 -12.83 0.65
C HIS A 70 15.71 -13.42 0.75
N ARG A 71 16.05 -14.44 -0.04
CA ARG A 71 17.41 -15.02 -0.11
C ARG A 71 18.34 -14.29 -1.06
N LEU A 72 17.82 -13.36 -1.87
CA LEU A 72 18.64 -12.54 -2.76
C LEU A 72 19.47 -11.52 -1.98
N ASN A 73 20.57 -11.12 -2.59
CA ASN A 73 21.52 -10.16 -2.07
C ASN A 73 21.57 -8.91 -2.96
N VAL A 74 22.18 -7.85 -2.45
CA VAL A 74 22.55 -6.69 -3.27
C VAL A 74 23.40 -7.15 -4.46
N GLY A 75 23.08 -6.66 -5.65
CA GLY A 75 23.68 -7.07 -6.92
C GLY A 75 22.92 -8.19 -7.65
N ASP A 76 22.02 -8.92 -7.00
CA ASP A 76 21.17 -9.91 -7.67
C ASP A 76 20.09 -9.25 -8.54
N ARG A 77 19.56 -9.99 -9.50
CA ARG A 77 18.62 -9.49 -10.51
C ARG A 77 17.21 -10.02 -10.27
N VAL A 78 16.25 -9.14 -10.49
CA VAL A 78 14.81 -9.45 -10.52
C VAL A 78 14.25 -8.94 -11.84
N TRP A 79 13.40 -9.72 -12.47
CA TRP A 79 12.69 -9.30 -13.69
C TRP A 79 11.32 -8.78 -13.31
N VAL A 80 10.98 -7.59 -13.77
CA VAL A 80 9.78 -6.87 -13.40
C VAL A 80 8.97 -6.51 -14.63
N ARG A 81 7.68 -6.74 -14.55
CA ARG A 81 6.68 -6.34 -15.55
C ARG A 81 5.70 -5.38 -14.87
N GLY A 82 5.60 -4.17 -15.40
CA GLY A 82 4.76 -3.10 -14.85
C GLY A 82 5.20 -1.71 -15.32
N PRO A 83 4.63 -0.63 -14.75
CA PRO A 83 3.58 -0.64 -13.73
C PRO A 83 2.26 -1.21 -14.27
N LEU A 84 1.45 -1.80 -13.41
CA LEU A 84 0.18 -2.46 -13.74
C LEU A 84 -0.94 -1.97 -12.83
N GLY A 85 -2.16 -2.04 -13.35
CA GLY A 85 -3.37 -1.68 -12.63
C GLY A 85 -3.58 -0.17 -12.49
N GLN A 86 -4.67 0.20 -11.80
CA GLN A 86 -5.05 1.59 -11.54
C GLN A 86 -4.41 2.07 -10.24
N GLY A 87 -3.86 3.30 -10.25
CA GLY A 87 -3.32 3.96 -9.07
C GLY A 87 -4.38 4.78 -8.31
N PHE A 88 -3.96 5.35 -7.19
CA PHE A 88 -4.73 6.35 -6.46
C PHE A 88 -4.78 7.66 -7.23
N VAL A 89 -5.91 8.36 -7.12
CA VAL A 89 -6.12 9.70 -7.69
C VAL A 89 -6.34 10.68 -6.55
N LEU A 90 -5.56 11.76 -6.47
CA LEU A 90 -5.74 12.77 -5.43
C LEU A 90 -7.08 13.50 -5.63
N GLN A 91 -7.88 13.57 -4.57
CA GLN A 91 -9.17 14.27 -4.55
C GLN A 91 -9.28 15.12 -3.28
N GLY A 92 -9.46 16.42 -3.46
CA GLY A 92 -9.45 17.40 -2.36
C GLY A 92 -8.04 17.79 -1.94
N GLN A 93 -7.90 18.33 -0.74
CA GLN A 93 -6.65 18.85 -0.18
C GLN A 93 -6.29 18.27 1.18
N HIS A 94 -7.27 17.70 1.90
CA HIS A 94 -7.05 17.01 3.17
C HIS A 94 -7.33 15.52 3.03
N HIS A 95 -6.32 14.70 3.23
CA HIS A 95 -6.33 13.27 2.95
C HIS A 95 -6.15 12.45 4.22
N LEU A 96 -6.87 11.35 4.34
CA LEU A 96 -6.69 10.36 5.42
C LEU A 96 -6.21 9.04 4.81
N LEU A 97 -5.01 8.60 5.19
CA LEU A 97 -4.44 7.32 4.78
C LEU A 97 -4.64 6.28 5.87
N VAL A 98 -5.08 5.08 5.50
CA VAL A 98 -5.32 4.00 6.45
C VAL A 98 -4.58 2.74 6.00
N GLY A 99 -3.53 2.38 6.73
CA GLY A 99 -2.67 1.24 6.42
C GLY A 99 -2.86 0.07 7.39
N GLY A 100 -2.97 -1.15 6.87
CA GLY A 100 -2.98 -2.38 7.64
C GLY A 100 -1.79 -3.28 7.29
N GLY A 101 -0.90 -3.55 8.26
CA GLY A 101 0.28 -4.38 8.02
C GLY A 101 1.13 -3.86 6.85
N TYR A 102 1.46 -4.74 5.89
CA TYR A 102 2.25 -4.36 4.71
C TYR A 102 1.54 -3.42 3.72
N GLY A 103 0.23 -3.20 3.85
CA GLY A 103 -0.51 -2.18 3.08
C GLY A 103 -0.05 -0.75 3.32
N VAL A 104 0.78 -0.51 4.33
CA VAL A 104 1.41 0.80 4.60
C VAL A 104 2.40 1.21 3.49
N ALA A 105 3.06 0.26 2.83
CA ALA A 105 4.10 0.55 1.84
C ALA A 105 3.61 1.38 0.62
N PRO A 106 2.53 1.02 -0.10
CA PRO A 106 2.00 1.85 -1.18
C PRO A 106 1.43 3.18 -0.67
N LEU A 107 1.00 3.26 0.59
CA LEU A 107 0.51 4.49 1.21
C LEU A 107 1.65 5.46 1.55
N LEU A 108 2.86 4.98 1.84
CA LEU A 108 4.04 5.84 1.98
C LEU A 108 4.35 6.55 0.65
N PHE A 109 4.29 5.84 -0.47
CA PHE A 109 4.43 6.43 -1.80
C PHE A 109 3.32 7.48 -2.07
N LEU A 110 2.07 7.16 -1.72
CA LEU A 110 0.95 8.11 -1.86
C LEU A 110 1.13 9.34 -0.97
N ALA A 111 1.53 9.18 0.29
CA ALA A 111 1.74 10.30 1.21
C ALA A 111 2.79 11.28 0.69
N ARG A 112 3.89 10.80 0.10
CA ARG A 112 4.87 11.65 -0.58
C ARG A 112 4.28 12.45 -1.74
N THR A 113 3.44 11.79 -2.54
CA THR A 113 2.75 12.45 -3.66
C THR A 113 1.80 13.54 -3.15
N ILE A 114 1.07 13.28 -2.06
CA ILE A 114 0.18 14.26 -1.41
C ILE A 114 0.97 15.47 -0.91
N VAL A 115 2.05 15.23 -0.16
CA VAL A 115 2.90 16.29 0.39
C VAL A 115 3.59 17.09 -0.71
N ALA A 116 4.09 16.44 -1.76
CA ALA A 116 4.67 17.10 -2.93
C ALA A 116 3.66 17.98 -3.69
N ALA A 117 2.37 17.64 -3.63
CA ALA A 117 1.28 18.48 -4.17
C ALA A 117 0.91 19.66 -3.26
N GLY A 118 1.51 19.79 -2.07
CA GLY A 118 1.21 20.85 -1.08
C GLY A 118 -0.07 20.59 -0.29
N HIS A 119 -0.57 19.35 -0.27
CA HIS A 119 -1.77 18.97 0.46
C HIS A 119 -1.43 18.44 1.86
N THR A 120 -2.45 18.38 2.72
CA THR A 120 -2.35 17.87 4.10
C THR A 120 -2.73 16.41 4.18
N VAL A 121 -2.10 15.67 5.10
CA VAL A 121 -2.33 14.22 5.25
C VAL A 121 -2.28 13.78 6.71
N ASP A 122 -3.32 13.08 7.14
CA ASP A 122 -3.36 12.31 8.37
C ASP A 122 -3.19 10.81 8.05
N VAL A 123 -2.54 10.07 8.94
CA VAL A 123 -2.24 8.64 8.74
C VAL A 123 -2.71 7.82 9.92
N CYS A 124 -3.42 6.74 9.67
CA CYS A 124 -3.78 5.71 10.64
C CYS A 124 -3.11 4.38 10.25
N ILE A 125 -2.31 3.81 11.14
CA ILE A 125 -1.67 2.50 10.95
C ILE A 125 -2.26 1.51 11.94
N GLY A 126 -2.75 0.38 11.44
CA GLY A 126 -3.23 -0.74 12.24
C GLY A 126 -2.34 -1.97 12.09
N ALA A 127 -2.05 -2.62 13.22
CA ALA A 127 -1.31 -3.87 13.24
C ALA A 127 -1.82 -4.79 14.36
N ARG A 128 -1.42 -6.07 14.35
CA ARG A 128 -1.76 -6.97 15.46
C ARG A 128 -0.93 -6.70 16.70
N THR A 129 0.37 -6.48 16.52
CA THR A 129 1.34 -6.24 17.60
C THR A 129 2.30 -5.13 17.19
N ALA A 130 3.10 -4.62 18.10
CA ALA A 130 4.17 -3.65 17.83
C ALA A 130 5.16 -4.15 16.77
N GLU A 131 5.49 -5.45 16.76
CA GLU A 131 6.41 -6.04 15.78
C GLU A 131 5.86 -6.06 14.36
N ASP A 132 4.54 -6.00 14.20
CA ASP A 132 3.85 -5.95 12.90
C ASP A 132 3.62 -4.50 12.41
N VAL A 133 3.95 -3.48 13.20
CA VAL A 133 3.88 -2.07 12.76
C VAL A 133 5.06 -1.79 11.84
N LEU A 134 4.77 -1.39 10.61
CA LEU A 134 5.75 -1.15 9.56
C LEU A 134 5.81 0.34 9.19
N LEU A 135 7.00 0.85 8.89
CA LEU A 135 7.25 2.19 8.34
C LEU A 135 6.68 3.36 9.16
N ALA A 136 6.29 3.17 10.42
CA ALA A 136 5.74 4.27 11.23
C ALA A 136 6.73 5.44 11.36
N GLU A 137 8.01 5.16 11.51
CA GLU A 137 9.07 6.17 11.59
C GLU A 137 9.17 7.02 10.32
N ALA A 138 8.87 6.43 9.15
CA ALA A 138 8.88 7.17 7.89
C ALA A 138 7.80 8.26 7.81
N PHE A 139 6.76 8.17 8.64
CA PHE A 139 5.71 9.19 8.76
C PHE A 139 5.95 10.21 9.89
N THR A 140 6.93 10.02 10.76
CA THR A 140 7.16 10.89 11.93
C THR A 140 8.48 11.66 11.90
N SER A 141 9.46 11.24 11.09
CA SER A 141 10.80 11.81 11.14
C SER A 141 10.84 13.22 10.55
N THR A 142 11.41 14.14 11.32
CA THR A 142 11.73 15.52 10.92
C THR A 142 13.17 15.68 10.42
N ASP A 143 13.94 14.58 10.36
CA ASP A 143 15.37 14.63 10.05
C ASP A 143 15.61 14.82 8.55
N SER A 144 15.90 16.07 8.17
CA SER A 144 16.17 16.50 6.80
C SER A 144 17.63 16.32 6.36
N THR A 145 18.45 15.68 7.17
CA THR A 145 19.92 15.65 6.93
C THR A 145 20.37 14.55 5.96
N ASP A 146 19.51 13.59 5.67
CA ASP A 146 19.88 12.50 4.77
C ASP A 146 19.41 12.80 3.33
N GLN A 147 20.38 13.18 2.47
CA GLN A 147 20.18 13.52 1.05
C GLN A 147 20.21 12.29 0.11
N THR A 148 20.04 11.07 0.62
CA THR A 148 20.02 9.88 -0.23
C THR A 148 18.67 9.77 -0.96
N ASP A 149 18.65 9.26 -2.20
CA ASP A 149 17.44 9.03 -3.02
C ASP A 149 16.61 7.82 -2.56
N ASN A 150 16.59 7.52 -1.26
CA ASN A 150 15.87 6.39 -0.71
C ASN A 150 14.34 6.63 -0.75
N PRO A 151 13.55 5.86 -1.51
CA PRO A 151 12.11 6.01 -1.63
C PRO A 151 11.32 5.65 -0.35
N LEU A 152 12.00 5.20 0.71
CA LEU A 152 11.39 4.91 2.02
C LEU A 152 11.72 5.96 3.09
N LYS A 153 12.36 7.06 2.71
CA LYS A 153 12.67 8.14 3.66
C LYS A 153 11.44 8.76 4.27
N SER A 154 11.68 9.37 5.42
CA SER A 154 10.68 10.13 6.17
C SER A 154 10.00 11.23 5.33
N ILE A 155 8.72 11.40 5.60
CA ILE A 155 7.88 12.44 5.03
C ILE A 155 7.86 13.60 6.01
N GLN A 156 8.31 14.76 5.59
CA GLN A 156 8.46 15.95 6.47
C GLN A 156 7.15 16.61 6.92
N SER A 157 5.97 16.11 6.54
CA SER A 157 4.70 16.83 6.76
C SER A 157 3.48 15.93 6.83
N VAL A 158 3.53 14.88 7.65
CA VAL A 158 2.29 14.22 8.08
C VAL A 158 1.72 15.03 9.24
N ASP A 159 0.47 15.50 9.12
CA ASP A 159 -0.16 16.35 10.14
C ASP A 159 -0.37 15.56 11.43
N LYS A 160 -0.88 14.32 11.33
CA LYS A 160 -1.09 13.41 12.44
C LYS A 160 -0.81 11.97 12.05
N LEU A 161 -0.18 11.23 12.96
CA LEU A 161 -0.03 9.78 12.89
C LEU A 161 -0.73 9.11 14.07
N HIS A 162 -1.66 8.22 13.76
CA HIS A 162 -2.33 7.35 14.73
C HIS A 162 -1.87 5.92 14.54
N ILE A 163 -1.42 5.27 15.60
CA ILE A 163 -1.02 3.86 15.61
C ILE A 163 -1.95 3.10 16.54
N THR A 164 -2.51 2.00 16.05
CA THR A 164 -3.31 1.06 16.83
C THR A 164 -2.73 -0.34 16.71
N THR A 165 -2.67 -1.06 17.85
CA THR A 165 -2.38 -2.49 17.84
C THR A 165 -3.48 -3.26 18.55
N GLU A 166 -3.86 -4.42 18.03
CA GLU A 166 -4.96 -5.20 18.60
C GLU A 166 -4.66 -5.62 20.04
N ASP A 167 -3.40 -5.92 20.35
CA ASP A 167 -2.93 -6.30 21.68
C ASP A 167 -2.55 -5.13 22.60
N GLY A 168 -2.44 -3.90 22.07
CA GLY A 168 -2.07 -2.70 22.81
C GLY A 168 -0.58 -2.58 23.13
N THR A 169 0.30 -3.30 22.42
CA THR A 169 1.75 -3.25 22.64
C THR A 169 2.41 -1.99 22.07
N LEU A 170 1.75 -1.28 21.14
CA LEU A 170 2.17 0.02 20.64
C LEU A 170 0.95 0.87 20.24
N GLY A 171 0.98 2.15 20.60
CA GLY A 171 -0.11 3.08 20.32
C GLY A 171 -1.39 2.77 21.11
N GLU A 172 -2.54 3.00 20.51
CA GLU A 172 -3.83 2.71 21.13
C GLU A 172 -4.20 1.22 20.94
N ARG A 173 -4.79 0.60 21.97
CA ARG A 173 -5.30 -0.76 21.84
C ARG A 173 -6.61 -0.78 21.09
N GLY A 174 -6.68 -1.53 19.98
CA GLY A 174 -7.92 -1.72 19.23
C GLY A 174 -7.71 -1.89 17.75
N LEU A 175 -8.80 -1.77 17.00
CA LEU A 175 -8.79 -1.82 15.54
C LEU A 175 -8.54 -0.42 14.96
N VAL A 176 -7.88 -0.36 13.81
CA VAL A 176 -7.59 0.92 13.12
C VAL A 176 -8.86 1.71 12.77
N THR A 177 -10.01 1.06 12.60
CA THR A 177 -11.30 1.71 12.37
C THR A 177 -11.68 2.69 13.47
N GLN A 178 -11.31 2.42 14.73
CA GLN A 178 -11.57 3.32 15.86
C GLN A 178 -10.73 4.60 15.76
N ALA A 179 -9.45 4.48 15.38
CA ALA A 179 -8.60 5.64 15.13
C ALA A 179 -9.09 6.45 13.92
N VAL A 180 -9.61 5.78 12.89
CA VAL A 180 -10.20 6.44 11.71
C VAL A 180 -11.46 7.21 12.10
N GLU A 181 -12.36 6.66 12.90
CA GLU A 181 -13.54 7.38 13.42
C GLU A 181 -13.13 8.63 14.21
N ALA A 182 -12.14 8.51 15.09
CA ALA A 182 -11.61 9.64 15.85
C ALA A 182 -10.95 10.71 14.94
N ALA A 183 -10.21 10.29 13.93
CA ALA A 183 -9.60 11.20 12.95
C ALA A 183 -10.66 11.96 12.15
N ILE A 184 -11.69 11.27 11.64
CA ILE A 184 -12.83 11.88 10.91
C ILE A 184 -13.56 12.89 11.80
N ALA A 185 -13.83 12.55 13.06
CA ALA A 185 -14.50 13.44 14.01
C ALA A 185 -13.66 14.70 14.34
N ALA A 186 -12.34 14.56 14.38
CA ALA A 186 -11.42 15.66 14.65
C ALA A 186 -11.27 16.62 13.45
N ARG A 187 -11.18 16.06 12.23
CA ARG A 187 -11.07 16.81 10.98
C ARG A 187 -11.59 15.94 9.83
N HIS A 188 -12.69 16.36 9.22
CA HIS A 188 -13.31 15.64 8.09
C HIS A 188 -12.38 15.64 6.88
N PRO A 189 -11.92 14.45 6.38
CA PRO A 189 -11.07 14.38 5.20
C PRO A 189 -11.90 14.54 3.91
N ASP A 190 -11.25 15.09 2.86
CA ASP A 190 -11.87 15.14 1.53
C ASP A 190 -11.90 13.76 0.87
N CYS A 191 -10.89 12.93 1.15
CA CYS A 191 -10.84 11.54 0.66
C CYS A 191 -10.08 10.63 1.62
N VAL A 192 -10.58 9.41 1.79
CA VAL A 192 -9.94 8.34 2.57
C VAL A 192 -9.29 7.34 1.61
N TYR A 193 -8.02 7.04 1.83
CA TYR A 193 -7.27 6.05 1.06
C TYR A 193 -6.86 4.90 1.95
N ALA A 194 -7.08 3.67 1.52
CA ALA A 194 -6.69 2.52 2.34
C ALA A 194 -6.03 1.40 1.55
N CYS A 195 -5.12 0.70 2.23
CA CYS A 195 -4.54 -0.55 1.76
C CYS A 195 -4.28 -1.47 2.96
N GLY A 196 -4.66 -2.74 2.85
CA GLY A 196 -4.50 -3.73 3.91
C GLY A 196 -5.46 -4.90 3.77
N PRO A 197 -5.64 -5.71 4.82
CA PRO A 197 -6.46 -6.91 4.78
C PRO A 197 -7.93 -6.64 4.38
N VAL A 198 -8.50 -7.54 3.58
CA VAL A 198 -9.90 -7.42 3.09
C VAL A 198 -10.92 -7.13 4.20
N PRO A 199 -10.87 -7.77 5.39
CA PRO A 199 -11.80 -7.44 6.48
C PRO A 199 -11.69 -5.97 6.93
N MET A 200 -10.48 -5.42 7.02
CA MET A 200 -10.24 -4.01 7.35
C MET A 200 -10.85 -3.10 6.28
N LEU A 201 -10.55 -3.35 5.00
CA LEU A 201 -11.08 -2.54 3.89
C LEU A 201 -12.61 -2.59 3.84
N THR A 202 -13.22 -3.76 4.09
CA THR A 202 -14.67 -3.91 4.15
C THR A 202 -15.30 -3.10 5.29
N ALA A 203 -14.67 -3.09 6.46
CA ALA A 203 -15.13 -2.30 7.59
C ALA A 203 -15.00 -0.79 7.31
N LEU A 204 -13.88 -0.37 6.72
CA LEU A 204 -13.64 1.01 6.31
C LEU A 204 -14.62 1.46 5.23
N ALA A 205 -14.98 0.60 4.26
CA ALA A 205 -15.96 0.94 3.23
C ALA A 205 -17.32 1.28 3.84
N ARG A 206 -17.78 0.47 4.80
CA ARG A 206 -19.04 0.74 5.54
C ARG A 206 -18.95 2.04 6.33
N LEU A 207 -17.83 2.30 6.99
CA LEU A 207 -17.61 3.53 7.75
C LEU A 207 -17.61 4.75 6.83
N CYS A 208 -16.89 4.74 5.72
CA CYS A 208 -16.88 5.83 4.76
C CYS A 208 -18.27 6.07 4.15
N GLN A 209 -19.02 5.01 3.83
CA GLN A 209 -20.39 5.12 3.34
C GLN A 209 -21.32 5.78 4.37
N ALA A 210 -21.21 5.39 5.65
CA ALA A 210 -22.02 5.96 6.73
C ALA A 210 -21.73 7.47 6.96
N HIS A 211 -20.52 7.92 6.70
CA HIS A 211 -20.11 9.33 6.80
C HIS A 211 -20.18 10.10 5.47
N GLY A 212 -20.63 9.49 4.38
CA GLY A 212 -20.67 10.12 3.06
C GLY A 212 -19.30 10.52 2.51
N LEU A 213 -18.23 9.78 2.86
CA LEU A 213 -16.86 10.08 2.48
C LEU A 213 -16.48 9.48 1.14
N LEU A 214 -15.81 10.28 0.31
CA LEU A 214 -15.08 9.74 -0.83
C LEU A 214 -13.99 8.82 -0.34
N HIS A 215 -13.82 7.68 -0.99
CA HIS A 215 -12.77 6.76 -0.60
C HIS A 215 -12.22 5.95 -1.78
N GLN A 216 -10.94 5.60 -1.66
CA GLN A 216 -10.19 4.82 -2.65
C GLN A 216 -9.41 3.73 -1.93
N PHE A 217 -9.74 2.48 -2.19
CA PHE A 217 -9.11 1.36 -1.52
C PHE A 217 -8.40 0.46 -2.51
N SER A 218 -7.18 0.06 -2.14
CA SER A 218 -6.39 -0.93 -2.87
C SER A 218 -6.74 -2.33 -2.38
N TRP A 219 -7.45 -3.08 -3.22
CA TRP A 219 -7.95 -4.42 -2.90
C TRP A 219 -6.95 -5.49 -3.26
N GLU A 220 -6.85 -6.49 -2.41
CA GLU A 220 -6.01 -7.66 -2.62
C GLU A 220 -6.82 -8.85 -3.14
N ALA A 221 -6.24 -9.57 -4.10
CA ALA A 221 -6.79 -10.81 -4.63
C ALA A 221 -5.71 -11.73 -5.12
N HIS A 222 -6.06 -12.96 -5.46
CA HIS A 222 -5.13 -13.93 -6.01
C HIS A 222 -4.80 -13.62 -7.48
N LEU A 223 -3.79 -12.77 -7.71
CA LEU A 223 -3.32 -12.41 -9.06
C LEU A 223 -2.45 -13.53 -9.66
N ARG A 224 -2.81 -13.96 -10.87
CA ARG A 224 -2.00 -14.90 -11.67
C ARG A 224 -1.44 -14.26 -12.92
N CYS A 225 -2.29 -13.84 -13.86
CA CYS A 225 -1.84 -13.32 -15.14
C CYS A 225 -1.46 -11.83 -15.10
N GLY A 226 -2.08 -11.03 -14.24
CA GLY A 226 -1.90 -9.57 -14.21
C GLY A 226 -2.40 -8.85 -15.48
N LEU A 227 -3.26 -9.50 -16.29
CA LEU A 227 -3.67 -9.05 -17.62
C LEU A 227 -5.21 -9.03 -17.82
N GLY A 228 -5.97 -9.38 -16.78
CA GLY A 228 -7.45 -9.44 -16.88
C GLY A 228 -7.99 -10.64 -17.66
N ILE A 229 -7.19 -11.69 -17.91
CA ILE A 229 -7.58 -12.81 -18.79
C ILE A 229 -8.11 -14.01 -17.99
N CYS A 230 -7.46 -14.36 -16.86
CA CYS A 230 -7.72 -15.63 -16.18
C CYS A 230 -8.87 -15.58 -15.16
N GLY A 231 -9.37 -14.40 -14.81
CA GLY A 231 -10.48 -14.23 -13.85
C GLY A 231 -10.16 -14.54 -12.38
N SER A 232 -8.94 -15.05 -12.07
CA SER A 232 -8.60 -15.52 -10.71
C SER A 232 -8.52 -14.41 -9.65
N CYS A 233 -8.52 -13.14 -10.06
CA CYS A 233 -8.45 -11.98 -9.18
C CYS A 233 -9.79 -11.27 -8.97
N GLU A 234 -10.91 -11.89 -9.35
CA GLU A 234 -12.22 -11.40 -8.96
C GLU A 234 -12.42 -11.62 -7.45
N LEU A 235 -12.89 -10.60 -6.75
CA LEU A 235 -13.23 -10.71 -5.33
C LEU A 235 -14.48 -11.57 -5.14
N ASP A 236 -14.57 -12.24 -4.00
CA ASP A 236 -15.76 -13.01 -3.65
C ASP A 236 -17.03 -12.13 -3.56
N ALA A 237 -18.19 -12.76 -3.70
CA ALA A 237 -19.48 -12.04 -3.77
C ALA A 237 -19.78 -11.24 -2.49
N ALA A 238 -19.39 -11.75 -1.31
CA ALA A 238 -19.65 -11.07 -0.04
C ALA A 238 -18.79 -9.81 0.09
N THR A 239 -17.51 -9.88 -0.26
CA THR A 239 -16.61 -8.73 -0.30
C THR A 239 -17.08 -7.68 -1.30
N ARG A 240 -17.46 -8.10 -2.52
CA ARG A 240 -17.97 -7.18 -3.55
C ARG A 240 -19.24 -6.46 -3.09
N GLN A 241 -20.17 -7.18 -2.51
CA GLN A 241 -21.42 -6.60 -1.99
C GLN A 241 -21.16 -5.60 -0.87
N ALA A 242 -20.29 -5.94 0.08
CA ALA A 242 -19.97 -5.09 1.23
C ALA A 242 -19.24 -3.80 0.82
N ALA A 243 -18.48 -3.83 -0.27
CA ALA A 243 -17.69 -2.71 -0.78
C ALA A 243 -18.30 -2.05 -2.05
N ASN A 244 -19.54 -2.40 -2.43
CA ASN A 244 -20.21 -1.91 -3.64
C ASN A 244 -19.34 -2.05 -4.92
N ILE A 245 -18.69 -3.22 -5.07
CA ILE A 245 -17.88 -3.56 -6.24
C ILE A 245 -18.71 -4.40 -7.21
N PRO A 246 -18.79 -4.04 -8.50
CA PRO A 246 -19.61 -4.79 -9.46
C PRO A 246 -19.04 -6.19 -9.73
N ALA A 247 -19.89 -7.11 -10.15
CA ALA A 247 -19.47 -8.41 -10.65
C ALA A 247 -18.59 -8.24 -11.89
N GLY A 248 -17.60 -9.13 -12.05
CA GLY A 248 -16.65 -9.06 -13.16
C GLY A 248 -15.53 -8.02 -13.01
N TRP A 249 -15.50 -7.25 -11.91
CA TRP A 249 -14.40 -6.34 -11.62
C TRP A 249 -13.15 -7.15 -11.24
N LEU A 250 -12.08 -6.98 -11.99
CA LEU A 250 -10.83 -7.72 -11.84
C LEU A 250 -9.75 -6.85 -11.21
N VAL A 251 -9.27 -7.23 -10.03
CA VAL A 251 -8.24 -6.49 -9.28
C VAL A 251 -7.02 -6.18 -10.14
N CYS A 252 -6.59 -7.09 -10.99
CA CYS A 252 -5.36 -6.90 -11.80
C CYS A 252 -5.51 -5.92 -12.98
N LYS A 253 -6.74 -5.65 -13.44
CA LYS A 253 -7.00 -4.84 -14.64
C LYS A 253 -7.78 -3.57 -14.30
N ASP A 254 -8.88 -3.74 -13.58
CA ASP A 254 -9.81 -2.65 -13.25
C ASP A 254 -9.44 -1.97 -11.92
N GLY A 255 -8.57 -2.60 -11.11
CA GLY A 255 -7.96 -2.16 -9.85
C GLY A 255 -6.43 -2.12 -9.93
N PRO A 256 -5.72 -2.33 -8.82
CA PRO A 256 -6.23 -2.74 -7.51
C PRO A 256 -7.00 -1.65 -6.77
N VAL A 257 -6.81 -0.38 -7.14
CA VAL A 257 -7.51 0.74 -6.51
C VAL A 257 -8.92 0.85 -7.07
N ARG A 258 -9.90 0.80 -6.17
CA ARG A 258 -11.30 1.11 -6.48
C ARG A 258 -11.65 2.48 -5.90
N ILE A 259 -12.09 3.38 -6.76
CA ILE A 259 -12.58 4.71 -6.40
C ILE A 259 -14.09 4.60 -6.18
N MET A 260 -14.57 5.07 -5.03
CA MET A 260 -15.98 5.09 -4.67
C MET A 260 -16.43 6.53 -4.46
N ASN A 261 -17.32 6.99 -5.33
CA ASN A 261 -17.98 8.30 -5.24
C ASN A 261 -19.34 8.15 -4.58
N GLN A 262 -19.89 9.25 -4.04
CA GLN A 262 -21.22 9.28 -3.41
C GLN A 262 -22.39 8.94 -4.36
N GLU A 263 -22.15 8.95 -5.68
CA GLU A 263 -23.18 8.78 -6.72
C GLU A 263 -23.20 7.39 -7.38
N SER A 264 -22.50 6.40 -6.84
CA SER A 264 -22.41 5.05 -7.44
C SER A 264 -23.17 3.98 -6.65
#